data_d94ad7c79bcbe9b008ccbcb13bc8783f
#
_entry.id   d94ad7c79bcbe9b008ccbcb13bc8783f
#
_cell.length_a   1.000
_cell.length_b   1.000
_cell.length_c   1.000
_cell.angle_alpha   90.00
_cell.angle_beta   90.00
_cell.angle_gamma   90.00
#
_symmetry.space_group_name_H-M   'P 1'
#
loop_
_entity.id
_entity.type
_entity.pdbx_description
1 polymer ?
#
loop_
_entity_poly.entity_id
_entity_poly.type
_entity_poly.pdbx_seq_one_letter_code
_entity_poly.pdbx_strand_id
1 'polypeptide(L)'
;MASLDYAYRRLVNTLGPERVARSEFERMVYSHDFASLPKIALLQWRLYPDFVALPQTTEEVEALVKLSDESLLQITPRGGGTGWCGGSVPNRGGVLIDLRKMNHILALDPDARTVTVEAGATWKEVADFVETKGFALPHVPLNAIGSTIGGAINSGSTGFGGPRGGSLRDSVATLEVVLPDGRLLKTGPDADGGGALANLTPLFFGAEGTLGIVTKAVLRVVPKPEVSKPITYAFPDLVGAARFLRGVIDAGLAPYHAALIDRDHFVFERALRPDSPEPTDLAIVAAQGSKDDVADQEKSLDALATKEHGAKLAAAVGERLWRDRYNNYS
;
A
#
# COMPACT_ATOMS: atom_id res chain seq x y z
N MET A 1 -19.96 -15.63 28.77
CA MET A 1 -19.32 -14.52 28.05
C MET A 1 -18.85 -13.50 29.07
N ALA A 2 -17.59 -13.09 29.01
CA ALA A 2 -17.13 -11.94 29.79
C ALA A 2 -17.97 -10.71 29.39
N SER A 3 -18.34 -9.86 30.36
CA SER A 3 -19.10 -8.65 30.04
C SER A 3 -18.20 -7.69 29.23
N LEU A 4 -18.79 -6.88 28.36
CA LEU A 4 -18.04 -5.83 27.61
C LEU A 4 -17.31 -4.88 28.58
N ASP A 5 -17.84 -4.66 29.78
CA ASP A 5 -17.18 -3.82 30.80
C ASP A 5 -15.93 -4.51 31.36
N TYR A 6 -15.92 -5.82 31.50
CA TYR A 6 -14.72 -6.56 31.90
C TYR A 6 -13.64 -6.46 30.81
N ALA A 7 -14.01 -6.71 29.56
CA ALA A 7 -13.09 -6.59 28.44
C ALA A 7 -12.51 -5.17 28.32
N TYR A 8 -13.34 -4.13 28.47
CA TYR A 8 -12.91 -2.75 28.47
C TYR A 8 -11.85 -2.45 29.54
N ARG A 9 -12.11 -2.88 30.78
CA ARG A 9 -11.13 -2.69 31.88
C ARG A 9 -9.80 -3.37 31.58
N ARG A 10 -9.84 -4.57 31.00
CA ARG A 10 -8.63 -5.30 30.60
C ARG A 10 -7.86 -4.56 29.51
N LEU A 11 -8.55 -4.06 28.48
CA LEU A 11 -7.96 -3.24 27.41
C LEU A 11 -7.30 -1.97 27.98
N VAL A 12 -8.00 -1.26 28.85
CA VAL A 12 -7.48 -0.06 29.53
C VAL A 12 -6.27 -0.37 30.39
N ASN A 13 -6.28 -1.50 31.13
CA ASN A 13 -5.13 -1.91 31.93
C ASN A 13 -3.91 -2.27 31.07
N THR A 14 -4.12 -2.74 29.84
CA THR A 14 -3.04 -3.10 28.92
C THR A 14 -2.44 -1.88 28.22
N LEU A 15 -3.28 -0.95 27.78
CA LEU A 15 -2.85 0.16 26.90
C LEU A 15 -2.85 1.54 27.60
N GLY A 16 -3.62 1.71 28.67
CA GLY A 16 -3.98 3.02 29.22
C GLY A 16 -5.29 3.55 28.63
N PRO A 17 -6.02 4.41 29.40
CA PRO A 17 -7.36 4.88 28.99
C PRO A 17 -7.35 5.76 27.74
N GLU A 18 -6.28 6.46 27.46
CA GLU A 18 -6.14 7.36 26.30
C GLU A 18 -5.93 6.60 24.97
N ARG A 19 -5.67 5.30 25.04
CA ARG A 19 -5.44 4.44 23.87
C ARG A 19 -6.55 3.41 23.64
N VAL A 20 -7.65 3.52 24.39
CA VAL A 20 -8.83 2.65 24.24
C VAL A 20 -10.09 3.50 24.12
N ALA A 21 -10.61 3.60 22.91
CA ALA A 21 -11.85 4.34 22.66
C ALA A 21 -13.10 3.45 22.80
N ARG A 22 -14.14 4.00 23.44
CA ARG A 22 -15.44 3.32 23.67
C ARG A 22 -16.63 4.22 23.33
N SER A 23 -16.44 5.53 23.21
CA SER A 23 -17.55 6.44 22.92
C SER A 23 -18.16 6.14 21.54
N GLU A 24 -19.45 6.39 21.38
CA GLU A 24 -20.14 6.15 20.12
C GLU A 24 -19.51 6.94 18.97
N PHE A 25 -19.15 8.19 19.22
CA PHE A 25 -18.53 9.07 18.23
C PHE A 25 -17.18 8.51 17.74
N GLU A 26 -16.30 8.10 18.66
CA GLU A 26 -15.00 7.53 18.30
C GLU A 26 -15.15 6.24 17.48
N ARG A 27 -16.08 5.36 17.89
CA ARG A 27 -16.33 4.09 17.18
C ARG A 27 -16.94 4.32 15.79
N MET A 28 -17.75 5.38 15.63
CA MET A 28 -18.33 5.75 14.34
C MET A 28 -17.27 6.11 13.29
N VAL A 29 -16.20 6.78 13.69
CA VAL A 29 -15.06 7.10 12.78
C VAL A 29 -14.45 5.86 12.15
N TYR A 30 -14.50 4.72 12.83
CA TYR A 30 -13.93 3.47 12.38
C TYR A 30 -14.94 2.50 11.74
N SER A 31 -16.18 2.93 11.53
CA SER A 31 -17.25 2.10 10.95
C SER A 31 -17.14 1.92 9.42
N HIS A 32 -16.23 2.63 8.77
CA HIS A 32 -16.06 2.61 7.32
C HIS A 32 -14.58 2.74 6.91
N ASP A 33 -14.29 2.35 5.70
CA ASP A 33 -13.07 2.66 4.95
C ASP A 33 -13.48 3.33 3.62
N PHE A 34 -12.68 3.23 2.56
CA PHE A 34 -13.05 3.75 1.24
C PHE A 34 -13.97 2.82 0.43
N ALA A 35 -14.38 1.68 0.99
CA ALA A 35 -15.27 0.75 0.29
C ALA A 35 -16.68 1.33 0.13
N SER A 36 -17.22 1.25 -1.08
CA SER A 36 -18.64 1.43 -1.33
C SER A 36 -19.38 0.13 -0.97
N LEU A 37 -19.70 -0.04 0.31
CA LEU A 37 -20.35 -1.26 0.79
C LEU A 37 -21.75 -1.43 0.17
N PRO A 38 -22.11 -2.64 -0.27
CA PRO A 38 -23.44 -2.91 -0.79
C PRO A 38 -24.49 -2.76 0.32
N LYS A 39 -25.71 -2.34 -0.04
CA LYS A 39 -26.81 -2.12 0.91
C LYS A 39 -27.08 -3.32 1.82
N ILE A 40 -26.92 -4.54 1.31
CA ILE A 40 -27.12 -5.75 2.09
C ILE A 40 -26.09 -5.85 3.25
N ALA A 41 -24.85 -5.45 3.02
CA ALA A 41 -23.83 -5.41 4.07
C ALA A 41 -24.18 -4.39 5.15
N LEU A 42 -24.68 -3.20 4.75
CA LEU A 42 -25.13 -2.17 5.69
C LEU A 42 -26.31 -2.63 6.59
N LEU A 43 -27.13 -3.56 6.09
CA LEU A 43 -28.25 -4.12 6.86
C LEU A 43 -27.86 -5.31 7.75
N GLN A 44 -26.83 -6.06 7.38
CA GLN A 44 -26.47 -7.32 8.04
C GLN A 44 -25.22 -7.19 8.94
N TRP A 45 -24.35 -6.24 8.69
CA TRP A 45 -23.11 -6.07 9.41
C TRP A 45 -23.28 -5.15 10.60
N ARG A 46 -22.60 -5.50 11.70
CA ARG A 46 -22.44 -4.62 12.83
C ARG A 46 -21.20 -3.76 12.62
N LEU A 47 -21.33 -2.68 11.86
CA LEU A 47 -20.23 -1.83 11.36
C LEU A 47 -19.43 -1.10 12.45
N TYR A 48 -19.97 -1.02 13.66
CA TYR A 48 -19.31 -0.35 14.78
C TYR A 48 -18.52 -1.37 15.62
N PRO A 49 -17.22 -1.15 15.87
CA PRO A 49 -16.49 -1.96 16.83
C PRO A 49 -17.06 -1.73 18.25
N ASP A 50 -16.87 -2.65 19.16
CA ASP A 50 -17.18 -2.44 20.58
C ASP A 50 -16.14 -1.52 21.22
N PHE A 51 -14.88 -1.66 20.80
CA PHE A 51 -13.74 -0.89 21.26
C PHE A 51 -12.78 -0.60 20.11
N VAL A 52 -12.06 0.53 20.20
CA VAL A 52 -10.89 0.82 19.36
C VAL A 52 -9.66 0.83 20.25
N ALA A 53 -8.65 0.06 19.90
CA ALA A 53 -7.39 -0.06 20.63
C ALA A 53 -6.24 0.45 19.74
N LEU A 54 -5.36 1.30 20.30
CA LEU A 54 -4.23 1.93 19.61
C LEU A 54 -2.90 1.45 20.22
N PRO A 55 -2.42 0.23 19.89
CA PRO A 55 -1.14 -0.27 20.38
C PRO A 55 0.03 0.53 19.80
N GLN A 56 1.15 0.52 20.53
CA GLN A 56 2.42 1.15 20.15
C GLN A 56 3.56 0.15 20.03
N THR A 57 3.36 -1.09 20.51
CA THR A 57 4.39 -2.13 20.45
C THR A 57 3.81 -3.48 20.00
N THR A 58 4.69 -4.37 19.53
CA THR A 58 4.31 -5.74 19.16
C THR A 58 3.75 -6.51 20.35
N GLU A 59 4.33 -6.34 21.54
CA GLU A 59 3.90 -6.99 22.79
C GLU A 59 2.50 -6.55 23.21
N GLU A 60 2.14 -5.29 22.97
CA GLU A 60 0.77 -4.81 23.18
C GLU A 60 -0.20 -5.47 22.21
N VAL A 61 0.18 -5.65 20.93
CA VAL A 61 -0.66 -6.38 19.96
C VAL A 61 -0.85 -7.84 20.38
N GLU A 62 0.22 -8.53 20.84
CA GLU A 62 0.11 -9.89 21.38
C GLU A 62 -0.87 -9.97 22.55
N ALA A 63 -0.75 -9.02 23.50
CA ALA A 63 -1.65 -8.96 24.66
C ALA A 63 -3.11 -8.71 24.25
N LEU A 64 -3.34 -7.82 23.26
CA LEU A 64 -4.68 -7.54 22.72
C LEU A 64 -5.30 -8.78 22.05
N VAL A 65 -4.51 -9.52 21.26
CA VAL A 65 -4.98 -10.74 20.59
C VAL A 65 -5.36 -11.79 21.63
N LYS A 66 -4.51 -12.08 22.62
CA LYS A 66 -4.81 -13.03 23.72
C LYS A 66 -6.05 -12.62 24.51
N LEU A 67 -6.17 -11.33 24.86
CA LEU A 67 -7.34 -10.81 25.58
C LEU A 67 -8.62 -10.96 24.76
N SER A 68 -8.55 -10.71 23.46
CA SER A 68 -9.70 -10.82 22.57
C SER A 68 -10.17 -12.27 22.43
N ASP A 69 -9.25 -13.23 22.33
CA ASP A 69 -9.54 -14.65 22.29
C ASP A 69 -10.20 -15.12 23.60
N GLU A 70 -9.61 -14.79 24.76
CA GLU A 70 -10.18 -15.07 26.09
C GLU A 70 -11.59 -14.50 26.28
N SER A 71 -11.87 -13.35 25.67
CA SER A 71 -13.14 -12.64 25.78
C SER A 71 -14.14 -12.98 24.68
N LEU A 72 -13.75 -13.81 23.70
CA LEU A 72 -14.51 -14.14 22.48
C LEU A 72 -14.90 -12.90 21.68
N LEU A 73 -14.00 -11.91 21.61
CA LEU A 73 -14.18 -10.69 20.82
C LEU A 73 -13.55 -10.86 19.44
N GLN A 74 -14.27 -10.46 18.41
CA GLN A 74 -13.73 -10.40 17.07
C GLN A 74 -12.64 -9.31 16.99
N ILE A 75 -11.61 -9.55 16.19
CA ILE A 75 -10.55 -8.57 15.93
C ILE A 75 -10.68 -8.07 14.50
N THR A 76 -10.56 -6.75 14.33
CA THR A 76 -10.42 -6.12 13.02
C THR A 76 -9.14 -5.29 13.04
N PRO A 77 -8.04 -5.75 12.41
CA PRO A 77 -6.83 -4.93 12.29
C PRO A 77 -7.05 -3.81 11.26
N ARG A 78 -6.50 -2.63 11.55
CA ARG A 78 -6.63 -1.47 10.67
C ARG A 78 -5.31 -0.71 10.59
N GLY A 79 -4.92 -0.35 9.38
CA GLY A 79 -3.89 0.63 9.08
C GLY A 79 -4.52 1.98 8.72
N GLY A 80 -4.20 2.55 7.57
CA GLY A 80 -4.77 3.83 7.10
C GLY A 80 -6.25 3.81 6.77
N GLY A 81 -6.88 2.64 6.64
CA GLY A 81 -8.29 2.53 6.24
C GLY A 81 -8.56 2.97 4.80
N THR A 82 -7.56 2.94 3.93
CA THR A 82 -7.62 3.38 2.53
C THR A 82 -8.01 2.26 1.55
N GLY A 83 -8.40 1.10 2.06
CA GLY A 83 -8.85 -0.03 1.26
C GLY A 83 -10.24 0.18 0.67
N TRP A 84 -10.49 -0.39 -0.53
CA TRP A 84 -11.77 -0.23 -1.25
C TRP A 84 -12.67 -1.45 -1.16
N CYS A 85 -12.27 -2.45 -0.37
CA CYS A 85 -12.97 -3.73 -0.27
C CYS A 85 -13.62 -3.99 1.11
N GLY A 86 -13.55 -3.02 2.03
CA GLY A 86 -14.13 -3.18 3.38
C GLY A 86 -13.30 -4.03 4.34
N GLY A 87 -12.04 -4.35 4.01
CA GLY A 87 -11.17 -5.22 4.81
C GLY A 87 -10.85 -4.67 6.21
N SER A 88 -10.95 -3.35 6.41
CA SER A 88 -10.74 -2.69 7.70
C SER A 88 -12.04 -2.28 8.42
N VAL A 89 -13.19 -2.73 7.92
CA VAL A 89 -14.51 -2.45 8.51
C VAL A 89 -14.91 -3.58 9.46
N PRO A 90 -15.21 -3.30 10.75
CA PRO A 90 -15.68 -4.32 11.66
C PRO A 90 -17.09 -4.80 11.25
N ASN A 91 -17.23 -6.06 10.89
CA ASN A 91 -18.51 -6.62 10.45
C ASN A 91 -19.31 -7.33 11.55
N ARG A 92 -18.69 -7.54 12.72
CA ARG A 92 -19.28 -8.25 13.87
C ARG A 92 -19.03 -7.54 15.21
N GLY A 93 -18.71 -6.26 15.22
CA GLY A 93 -18.30 -5.54 16.43
C GLY A 93 -16.88 -5.94 16.87
N GLY A 94 -16.68 -6.18 18.16
CA GLY A 94 -15.41 -6.61 18.73
C GLY A 94 -14.40 -5.47 18.90
N VAL A 95 -13.10 -5.79 18.80
CA VAL A 95 -11.99 -4.83 18.97
C VAL A 95 -11.40 -4.49 17.60
N LEU A 96 -11.43 -3.21 17.25
CA LEU A 96 -10.64 -2.70 16.13
C LEU A 96 -9.26 -2.30 16.65
N ILE A 97 -8.21 -2.87 16.08
CA ILE A 97 -6.81 -2.60 16.44
C ILE A 97 -6.23 -1.65 15.39
N ASP A 98 -6.08 -0.38 15.74
CA ASP A 98 -5.51 0.64 14.88
C ASP A 98 -3.98 0.71 15.06
N LEU A 99 -3.25 0.27 14.04
CA LEU A 99 -1.80 0.14 14.06
C LEU A 99 -1.04 1.44 13.73
N ARG A 100 -1.73 2.54 13.43
CA ARG A 100 -1.08 3.79 12.99
C ARG A 100 -0.18 4.46 14.05
N LYS A 101 -0.25 4.01 15.31
CA LYS A 101 0.70 4.45 16.35
C LYS A 101 2.02 3.67 16.33
N MET A 102 2.09 2.57 15.59
CA MET A 102 3.30 1.80 15.33
C MET A 102 3.89 2.25 13.99
N ASN A 103 4.45 3.45 13.94
CA ASN A 103 4.83 4.12 12.68
C ASN A 103 6.31 4.51 12.57
N HIS A 104 7.17 3.90 13.35
CA HIS A 104 8.60 4.20 13.32
C HIS A 104 9.32 3.51 12.16
N ILE A 105 10.28 4.22 11.57
CA ILE A 105 11.31 3.65 10.71
C ILE A 105 12.47 3.28 11.63
N LEU A 106 12.68 1.97 11.83
CA LEU A 106 13.53 1.46 12.90
C LEU A 106 15.01 1.43 12.52
N ALA A 107 15.33 1.00 11.28
CA ALA A 107 16.69 0.87 10.81
C ALA A 107 16.77 0.90 9.28
N LEU A 108 17.86 1.42 8.75
CA LEU A 108 18.27 1.24 7.36
C LEU A 108 19.63 0.55 7.37
N ASP A 109 19.72 -0.59 6.68
CA ASP A 109 20.98 -1.29 6.43
C ASP A 109 21.39 -1.08 4.96
N PRO A 110 22.40 -0.22 4.69
CA PRO A 110 22.86 0.05 3.33
C PRO A 110 23.54 -1.15 2.67
N ASP A 111 24.21 -2.01 3.44
CA ASP A 111 24.95 -3.17 2.93
C ASP A 111 23.98 -4.29 2.53
N ALA A 112 23.03 -4.59 3.39
CA ALA A 112 21.94 -5.53 3.09
C ALA A 112 20.89 -4.94 2.14
N ARG A 113 20.90 -3.64 1.90
CA ARG A 113 19.90 -2.89 1.11
C ARG A 113 18.48 -3.15 1.60
N THR A 114 18.28 -2.95 2.91
CA THR A 114 16.98 -3.13 3.55
C THR A 114 16.65 -1.99 4.48
N VAL A 115 15.35 -1.74 4.67
CA VAL A 115 14.82 -0.84 5.70
C VAL A 115 13.83 -1.60 6.57
N THR A 116 14.00 -1.53 7.89
CA THR A 116 13.09 -2.12 8.86
C THR A 116 12.12 -1.07 9.36
N VAL A 117 10.83 -1.37 9.29
CA VAL A 117 9.75 -0.42 9.59
C VAL A 117 8.63 -1.07 10.39
N GLU A 118 7.93 -0.28 11.19
CA GLU A 118 6.69 -0.70 11.81
C GLU A 118 5.50 -0.67 10.83
N ALA A 119 4.51 -1.51 11.05
CA ALA A 119 3.39 -1.74 10.13
C ALA A 119 2.48 -0.53 9.91
N GLY A 120 2.44 0.40 10.85
CA GLY A 120 1.64 1.64 10.79
C GLY A 120 2.34 2.81 10.09
N ALA A 121 3.63 2.72 9.76
CA ALA A 121 4.30 3.71 8.92
C ALA A 121 3.67 3.75 7.53
N THR A 122 3.55 4.93 6.92
CA THR A 122 3.04 5.05 5.55
C THR A 122 4.13 4.77 4.53
N TRP A 123 3.73 4.27 3.36
CA TRP A 123 4.67 4.04 2.25
C TRP A 123 5.36 5.32 1.81
N LYS A 124 4.65 6.46 1.88
CA LYS A 124 5.22 7.77 1.51
C LYS A 124 6.32 8.18 2.49
N GLU A 125 6.09 8.07 3.80
CA GLU A 125 7.10 8.39 4.82
C GLU A 125 8.36 7.53 4.65
N VAL A 126 8.19 6.24 4.40
CA VAL A 126 9.33 5.34 4.18
C VAL A 126 10.05 5.68 2.87
N ALA A 127 9.31 5.95 1.78
CA ALA A 127 9.91 6.35 0.50
C ALA A 127 10.74 7.63 0.64
N ASP A 128 10.19 8.65 1.29
CA ASP A 128 10.89 9.92 1.53
C ASP A 128 12.15 9.72 2.39
N PHE A 129 12.04 8.92 3.45
CA PHE A 129 13.17 8.64 4.32
C PHE A 129 14.32 7.95 3.56
N VAL A 130 14.04 6.87 2.82
CA VAL A 130 15.11 6.14 2.10
C VAL A 130 15.70 7.00 0.98
N GLU A 131 14.89 7.88 0.38
CA GLU A 131 15.36 8.82 -0.64
C GLU A 131 16.41 9.79 -0.10
N THR A 132 16.25 10.30 1.13
CA THR A 132 17.26 11.16 1.79
C THR A 132 18.58 10.43 2.05
N LYS A 133 18.58 9.09 2.02
CA LYS A 133 19.74 8.22 2.25
C LYS A 133 20.37 7.68 0.96
N GLY A 134 19.89 8.15 -0.21
CA GLY A 134 20.40 7.70 -1.51
C GLY A 134 19.82 6.38 -2.01
N PHE A 135 18.68 5.95 -1.47
CA PHE A 135 17.96 4.76 -1.87
C PHE A 135 16.57 5.09 -2.40
N ALA A 136 15.91 4.11 -3.00
CA ALA A 136 14.52 4.16 -3.42
C ALA A 136 13.82 2.83 -3.09
N LEU A 137 12.51 2.88 -2.89
CA LEU A 137 11.68 1.68 -2.85
C LEU A 137 11.45 1.17 -4.28
N PRO A 138 11.68 -0.12 -4.56
CA PRO A 138 11.44 -0.68 -5.91
C PRO A 138 9.97 -0.69 -6.29
N HIS A 139 9.08 -0.77 -5.29
CA HIS A 139 7.63 -0.74 -5.47
C HIS A 139 6.97 0.18 -4.45
N VAL A 140 5.99 0.98 -4.88
CA VAL A 140 5.24 1.92 -4.02
C VAL A 140 3.75 1.83 -4.37
N PRO A 141 2.85 1.57 -3.41
CA PRO A 141 1.40 1.54 -3.66
C PRO A 141 0.85 2.85 -4.24
N LEU A 142 -0.25 2.74 -5.02
CA LEU A 142 -0.89 3.91 -5.64
C LEU A 142 -1.33 4.96 -4.63
N ASN A 143 -1.79 4.53 -3.46
CA ASN A 143 -2.27 5.37 -2.36
C ASN A 143 -1.23 5.54 -1.23
N ALA A 144 0.05 5.63 -1.56
CA ALA A 144 1.17 5.62 -0.62
C ALA A 144 1.07 6.66 0.51
N ILE A 145 0.37 7.78 0.30
CA ILE A 145 0.19 8.85 1.29
C ILE A 145 -0.61 8.34 2.51
N GLY A 146 -1.66 7.59 2.30
CA GLY A 146 -2.53 7.08 3.36
C GLY A 146 -2.38 5.58 3.65
N SER A 147 -1.75 4.84 2.75
CA SER A 147 -1.56 3.40 2.90
C SER A 147 -0.39 3.10 3.83
N THR A 148 -0.66 2.34 4.88
CA THR A 148 0.39 1.87 5.80
C THR A 148 1.07 0.61 5.27
N ILE A 149 2.28 0.35 5.75
CA ILE A 149 3.07 -0.84 5.37
C ILE A 149 2.27 -2.12 5.57
N GLY A 150 1.74 -2.35 6.78
CA GLY A 150 0.96 -3.54 7.09
C GLY A 150 -0.37 -3.61 6.32
N GLY A 151 -1.03 -2.46 6.11
CA GLY A 151 -2.27 -2.38 5.33
C GLY A 151 -2.07 -2.78 3.88
N ALA A 152 -1.04 -2.26 3.20
CA ALA A 152 -0.74 -2.60 1.81
C ALA A 152 -0.33 -4.07 1.63
N ILE A 153 0.43 -4.63 2.57
CA ILE A 153 0.80 -6.06 2.56
C ILE A 153 -0.46 -6.91 2.66
N ASN A 154 -1.29 -6.68 3.67
CA ASN A 154 -2.49 -7.48 3.92
C ASN A 154 -3.55 -7.35 2.81
N SER A 155 -3.67 -6.19 2.15
CA SER A 155 -4.58 -6.03 1.00
C SER A 155 -4.00 -6.50 -0.33
N GLY A 156 -2.71 -6.86 -0.39
CA GLY A 156 -2.05 -7.22 -1.64
C GLY A 156 -2.00 -6.06 -2.64
N SER A 157 -1.76 -4.84 -2.14
CA SER A 157 -1.81 -3.62 -2.93
C SER A 157 -0.92 -3.66 -4.17
N THR A 158 -1.40 -3.07 -5.25
CA THR A 158 -0.63 -2.79 -6.47
C THR A 158 -0.15 -1.34 -6.50
N GLY A 159 0.79 -1.02 -7.39
CA GLY A 159 1.32 0.34 -7.44
C GLY A 159 2.35 0.58 -8.53
N PHE A 160 3.20 1.56 -8.28
CA PHE A 160 4.31 1.93 -9.15
C PHE A 160 5.50 0.98 -8.95
N GLY A 161 6.29 0.78 -10.00
CA GLY A 161 7.49 -0.06 -9.97
C GLY A 161 7.30 -1.47 -10.56
N GLY A 162 6.07 -1.87 -10.89
CA GLY A 162 5.73 -3.21 -11.35
C GLY A 162 6.56 -3.73 -12.52
N PRO A 163 6.68 -3.01 -13.65
CA PRO A 163 7.42 -3.52 -14.81
C PRO A 163 8.89 -3.81 -14.54
N ARG A 164 9.51 -3.10 -13.62
CA ARG A 164 10.94 -3.24 -13.27
C ARG A 164 11.17 -4.00 -11.97
N GLY A 165 10.38 -3.72 -10.95
CA GLY A 165 10.58 -4.18 -9.57
C GLY A 165 9.72 -5.37 -9.18
N GLY A 166 8.86 -5.88 -10.08
CA GLY A 166 7.91 -6.95 -9.76
C GLY A 166 6.71 -6.44 -8.96
N SER A 167 6.24 -7.26 -8.05
CA SER A 167 5.10 -6.94 -7.17
C SER A 167 5.57 -6.40 -5.82
N LEU A 168 4.63 -5.86 -5.03
CA LEU A 168 4.90 -5.49 -3.64
C LEU A 168 5.51 -6.64 -2.83
N ARG A 169 5.09 -7.89 -3.10
CA ARG A 169 5.62 -9.11 -2.48
C ARG A 169 7.13 -9.24 -2.66
N ASP A 170 7.66 -8.88 -3.83
CA ASP A 170 9.07 -9.01 -4.15
C ASP A 170 9.92 -7.97 -3.41
N SER A 171 9.28 -6.88 -2.95
CA SER A 171 9.91 -5.81 -2.18
C SER A 171 9.98 -6.09 -0.68
N VAL A 172 9.28 -7.12 -0.16
CA VAL A 172 9.27 -7.45 1.27
C VAL A 172 10.17 -8.66 1.51
N ALA A 173 11.16 -8.49 2.38
CA ALA A 173 12.09 -9.56 2.74
C ALA A 173 11.56 -10.44 3.87
N THR A 174 11.11 -9.81 4.97
CA THR A 174 10.62 -10.50 6.18
C THR A 174 9.46 -9.74 6.82
N LEU A 175 8.66 -10.43 7.62
CA LEU A 175 7.60 -9.85 8.46
C LEU A 175 7.71 -10.33 9.89
N GLU A 176 7.30 -9.49 10.84
CA GLU A 176 6.86 -9.89 12.17
C GLU A 176 5.33 -9.85 12.21
N VAL A 177 4.72 -10.96 12.61
CA VAL A 177 3.27 -11.15 12.56
C VAL A 177 2.79 -11.75 13.88
N VAL A 178 1.83 -11.13 14.52
CA VAL A 178 1.12 -11.72 15.67
C VAL A 178 0.02 -12.63 15.14
N LEU A 179 0.13 -13.92 15.43
CA LEU A 179 -0.81 -14.95 15.02
C LEU A 179 -2.12 -14.88 15.83
N PRO A 180 -3.22 -15.55 15.39
CA PRO A 180 -4.49 -15.53 16.10
C PRO A 180 -4.46 -16.07 17.54
N ASP A 181 -3.46 -16.87 17.89
CA ASP A 181 -3.22 -17.37 19.26
C ASP A 181 -2.32 -16.43 20.09
N GLY A 182 -1.96 -15.27 19.56
CA GLY A 182 -1.12 -14.27 20.21
C GLY A 182 0.36 -14.61 20.24
N ARG A 183 0.85 -15.61 19.49
CA ARG A 183 2.28 -15.87 19.31
C ARG A 183 2.85 -14.98 18.22
N LEU A 184 4.10 -14.54 18.41
CA LEU A 184 4.85 -13.83 17.38
C LEU A 184 5.46 -14.83 16.39
N LEU A 185 5.21 -14.62 15.10
CA LEU A 185 5.86 -15.29 13.99
C LEU A 185 6.79 -14.32 13.28
N LYS A 186 8.05 -14.72 13.10
CA LYS A 186 8.98 -14.07 12.16
C LYS A 186 9.03 -14.89 10.89
N THR A 187 8.96 -14.23 9.73
CA THR A 187 8.99 -14.89 8.42
C THR A 187 10.30 -14.56 7.70
N GLY A 188 10.56 -15.26 6.61
CA GLY A 188 11.74 -15.02 5.76
C GLY A 188 12.83 -16.08 5.93
N PRO A 189 13.92 -15.98 5.15
CA PRO A 189 14.95 -17.02 5.08
C PRO A 189 15.74 -17.23 6.39
N ASP A 190 15.81 -16.18 7.23
CA ASP A 190 16.54 -16.20 8.52
C ASP A 190 15.59 -16.29 9.73
N ALA A 191 14.35 -16.73 9.52
CA ALA A 191 13.41 -16.96 10.62
C ALA A 191 13.96 -17.98 11.62
N ASP A 192 13.86 -17.68 12.90
CA ASP A 192 14.46 -18.46 14.02
C ASP A 192 14.28 -19.98 13.85
N GLY A 193 15.37 -20.69 13.66
CA GLY A 193 15.43 -22.17 13.62
C GLY A 193 15.01 -22.82 12.29
N GLY A 194 14.70 -22.03 11.27
CA GLY A 194 14.16 -22.53 10.00
C GLY A 194 15.17 -22.69 8.89
N GLY A 195 16.19 -23.51 9.05
CA GLY A 195 16.94 -23.95 7.89
C GLY A 195 15.98 -24.59 6.87
N ALA A 196 15.98 -24.09 5.63
CA ALA A 196 15.27 -24.64 4.45
C ALA A 196 13.73 -24.79 4.56
N LEU A 197 13.06 -24.32 5.61
CA LEU A 197 11.60 -24.26 5.64
C LEU A 197 11.10 -23.16 4.71
N ALA A 198 9.94 -23.41 4.09
CA ALA A 198 9.35 -22.51 3.11
C ALA A 198 9.21 -21.08 3.68
N ASN A 199 9.65 -20.10 2.90
CA ASN A 199 9.41 -18.69 3.23
C ASN A 199 7.91 -18.41 3.33
N LEU A 200 7.40 -18.15 4.54
CA LEU A 200 5.99 -17.91 4.81
C LEU A 200 5.55 -16.47 4.52
N THR A 201 6.49 -15.55 4.25
CA THR A 201 6.17 -14.14 3.94
C THR A 201 5.07 -13.99 2.88
N PRO A 202 5.07 -14.76 1.77
CA PRO A 202 4.05 -14.63 0.73
C PRO A 202 2.62 -14.92 1.16
N LEU A 203 2.39 -15.67 2.24
CA LEU A 203 1.06 -16.02 2.72
C LEU A 203 0.28 -14.79 3.24
N PHE A 204 0.98 -13.77 3.71
CA PHE A 204 0.37 -12.58 4.30
C PHE A 204 -0.05 -11.53 3.27
N PHE A 205 0.36 -11.68 2.00
CA PHE A 205 -0.08 -10.79 0.93
C PHE A 205 -1.49 -11.12 0.48
N GLY A 206 -2.40 -10.14 0.65
CA GLY A 206 -3.82 -10.34 0.37
C GLY A 206 -4.54 -11.21 1.39
N ALA A 207 -3.96 -11.45 2.56
CA ALA A 207 -4.58 -12.22 3.64
C ALA A 207 -5.66 -11.43 4.39
N GLU A 208 -5.81 -10.13 4.14
CA GLU A 208 -6.83 -9.24 4.73
C GLU A 208 -6.86 -9.30 6.28
N GLY A 209 -5.69 -9.55 6.91
CA GLY A 209 -5.56 -9.68 8.36
C GLY A 209 -6.10 -10.99 8.95
N THR A 210 -6.57 -11.94 8.13
CA THR A 210 -7.19 -13.19 8.61
C THR A 210 -6.18 -14.22 9.14
N LEU A 211 -4.91 -14.13 8.71
CA LEU A 211 -3.83 -15.04 9.13
C LEU A 211 -3.01 -14.49 10.30
N GLY A 212 -3.17 -13.22 10.62
CA GLY A 212 -2.45 -12.56 11.70
C GLY A 212 -2.30 -11.06 11.46
N ILE A 213 -1.75 -10.37 12.45
CA ILE A 213 -1.54 -8.92 12.45
C ILE A 213 -0.06 -8.64 12.20
N VAL A 214 0.26 -8.06 11.05
CA VAL A 214 1.63 -7.60 10.74
C VAL A 214 1.97 -6.43 11.65
N THR A 215 3.08 -6.53 12.38
CA THR A 215 3.57 -5.48 13.28
C THR A 215 4.83 -4.81 12.77
N LYS A 216 5.70 -5.54 12.06
CA LYS A 216 6.91 -5.00 11.41
C LYS A 216 7.15 -5.65 10.06
N ALA A 217 7.87 -4.94 9.20
CA ALA A 217 8.34 -5.44 7.91
C ALA A 217 9.78 -5.00 7.65
N VAL A 218 10.54 -5.87 6.98
CA VAL A 218 11.82 -5.53 6.38
C VAL A 218 11.60 -5.41 4.87
N LEU A 219 11.80 -4.21 4.34
CA LEU A 219 11.62 -3.91 2.92
C LEU A 219 12.98 -3.84 2.22
N ARG A 220 13.04 -4.33 0.99
CA ARG A 220 14.20 -4.15 0.12
C ARG A 220 14.23 -2.72 -0.41
N VAL A 221 15.43 -2.15 -0.51
CA VAL A 221 15.67 -0.86 -1.15
C VAL A 221 16.69 -1.04 -2.28
N VAL A 222 16.60 -0.16 -3.27
CA VAL A 222 17.55 -0.10 -4.40
C VAL A 222 18.27 1.24 -4.37
N PRO A 223 19.46 1.37 -4.98
CA PRO A 223 20.08 2.68 -5.14
C PRO A 223 19.11 3.64 -5.84
N LYS A 224 19.07 4.89 -5.36
CA LYS A 224 18.25 5.94 -5.99
C LYS A 224 18.69 6.13 -7.44
N PRO A 225 17.77 6.07 -8.42
CA PRO A 225 18.12 6.33 -9.82
C PRO A 225 18.61 7.76 -10.00
N GLU A 226 19.60 7.97 -10.87
CA GLU A 226 20.10 9.31 -11.18
C GLU A 226 19.02 10.19 -11.82
N VAL A 227 18.21 9.58 -12.71
CA VAL A 227 17.11 10.23 -13.42
C VAL A 227 15.84 9.40 -13.27
N SER A 228 14.73 10.11 -13.03
CA SER A 228 13.37 9.57 -13.12
C SER A 228 12.56 10.52 -14.00
N LYS A 229 12.19 10.08 -15.21
CA LYS A 229 11.55 10.90 -16.23
C LYS A 229 10.19 10.31 -16.64
N PRO A 230 9.09 10.97 -16.31
CA PRO A 230 7.78 10.61 -16.86
C PRO A 230 7.68 11.12 -18.31
N ILE A 231 7.30 10.23 -19.22
CA ILE A 231 7.11 10.52 -20.65
C ILE A 231 5.69 10.13 -20.98
N THR A 232 4.97 11.03 -21.63
CA THR A 232 3.55 10.86 -21.94
C THR A 232 3.30 10.97 -23.44
N TYR A 233 2.51 10.06 -23.97
CA TYR A 233 2.09 10.03 -25.38
C TYR A 233 0.59 10.05 -25.47
N ALA A 234 0.05 10.88 -26.38
CA ALA A 234 -1.36 10.88 -26.76
C ALA A 234 -1.58 9.99 -27.98
N PHE A 235 -2.68 9.26 -28.00
CA PHE A 235 -3.05 8.35 -29.08
C PHE A 235 -4.43 8.69 -29.63
N PRO A 236 -4.70 8.38 -30.93
CA PRO A 236 -6.01 8.58 -31.54
C PRO A 236 -7.11 7.79 -30.82
N ASP A 237 -6.77 6.60 -30.31
CA ASP A 237 -7.67 5.72 -29.58
C ASP A 237 -6.92 4.86 -28.54
N LEU A 238 -7.68 4.25 -27.64
CA LEU A 238 -7.18 3.39 -26.55
C LEU A 238 -6.47 2.14 -27.09
N VAL A 239 -6.84 1.66 -28.28
CA VAL A 239 -6.23 0.46 -28.89
C VAL A 239 -4.80 0.75 -29.32
N GLY A 240 -4.54 1.91 -29.93
CA GLY A 240 -3.19 2.38 -30.27
C GLY A 240 -2.32 2.52 -29.01
N ALA A 241 -2.86 3.13 -27.95
CA ALA A 241 -2.16 3.24 -26.66
C ALA A 241 -1.84 1.85 -26.06
N ALA A 242 -2.76 0.90 -26.13
CA ALA A 242 -2.54 -0.46 -25.64
C ALA A 242 -1.47 -1.21 -26.47
N ARG A 243 -1.48 -1.07 -27.81
CA ARG A 243 -0.47 -1.64 -28.70
C ARG A 243 0.92 -1.05 -28.41
N PHE A 244 0.99 0.24 -28.15
CA PHE A 244 2.24 0.89 -27.73
C PHE A 244 2.80 0.25 -26.47
N LEU A 245 2.00 0.12 -25.39
CA LEU A 245 2.47 -0.51 -24.16
C LEU A 245 2.83 -1.99 -24.36
N ARG A 246 2.10 -2.71 -25.21
CA ARG A 246 2.50 -4.06 -25.61
C ARG A 246 3.85 -4.06 -26.29
N GLY A 247 4.10 -3.12 -27.21
CA GLY A 247 5.39 -2.93 -27.86
C GLY A 247 6.54 -2.63 -26.89
N VAL A 248 6.27 -1.87 -25.83
CA VAL A 248 7.25 -1.62 -24.75
C VAL A 248 7.69 -2.93 -24.08
N ILE A 249 6.72 -3.81 -23.78
CA ILE A 249 6.99 -5.13 -23.19
C ILE A 249 7.74 -6.03 -24.18
N ASP A 250 7.28 -6.14 -25.42
CA ASP A 250 7.85 -6.99 -26.46
C ASP A 250 9.26 -6.56 -26.86
N ALA A 251 9.62 -5.28 -26.71
CA ALA A 251 10.96 -4.75 -26.89
C ALA A 251 11.88 -5.00 -25.67
N GLY A 252 11.40 -5.64 -24.62
CA GLY A 252 12.17 -5.90 -23.40
C GLY A 252 12.47 -4.65 -22.57
N LEU A 253 11.77 -3.55 -22.83
CA LEU A 253 11.91 -2.34 -22.02
C LEU A 253 11.22 -2.56 -20.67
N ALA A 254 11.95 -2.22 -19.60
CA ALA A 254 11.45 -2.34 -18.22
C ALA A 254 11.41 -0.96 -17.55
N PRO A 255 10.46 -0.09 -17.91
CA PRO A 255 10.30 1.20 -17.25
C PRO A 255 9.88 1.00 -15.79
N TYR A 256 10.11 2.02 -14.96
CA TYR A 256 9.64 1.98 -13.57
C TYR A 256 8.11 1.87 -13.48
N HIS A 257 7.41 2.57 -14.37
CA HIS A 257 5.95 2.52 -14.44
C HIS A 257 5.46 2.66 -15.88
N ALA A 258 4.35 2.02 -16.17
CA ALA A 258 3.64 2.17 -17.44
C ALA A 258 2.14 2.04 -17.18
N ALA A 259 1.36 3.00 -17.67
CA ALA A 259 -0.09 3.01 -17.49
C ALA A 259 -0.81 3.62 -18.71
N LEU A 260 -2.05 3.18 -18.91
CA LEU A 260 -3.03 3.80 -19.81
C LEU A 260 -3.95 4.70 -18.99
N ILE A 261 -4.31 5.83 -19.58
CA ILE A 261 -5.35 6.72 -19.06
C ILE A 261 -6.28 7.00 -20.24
N ASP A 262 -7.53 6.57 -20.13
CA ASP A 262 -8.53 6.80 -21.17
C ASP A 262 -9.02 8.25 -21.18
N ARG A 263 -9.63 8.65 -22.29
CA ARG A 263 -10.17 9.99 -22.46
C ARG A 263 -11.31 10.31 -21.48
N ASP A 264 -12.08 9.30 -21.08
CA ASP A 264 -13.23 9.48 -20.18
C ASP A 264 -12.78 9.90 -18.78
N HIS A 265 -11.59 9.46 -18.34
CA HIS A 265 -10.95 9.95 -17.14
C HIS A 265 -10.80 11.48 -17.16
N PHE A 266 -10.30 12.04 -18.24
CA PHE A 266 -10.12 13.49 -18.37
C PHE A 266 -11.45 14.24 -18.54
N VAL A 267 -12.45 13.65 -19.17
CA VAL A 267 -13.83 14.22 -19.20
C VAL A 267 -14.34 14.38 -17.77
N PHE A 268 -14.18 13.33 -16.94
CA PHE A 268 -14.60 13.37 -15.54
C PHE A 268 -13.74 14.33 -14.71
N GLU A 269 -12.42 14.28 -14.87
CA GLU A 269 -11.52 15.16 -14.13
C GLU A 269 -11.76 16.64 -14.43
N ARG A 270 -12.00 17.01 -15.69
CA ARG A 270 -12.32 18.39 -16.09
C ARG A 270 -13.65 18.91 -15.53
N ALA A 271 -14.60 18.03 -15.24
CA ALA A 271 -15.82 18.43 -14.55
C ALA A 271 -15.54 18.91 -13.12
N LEU A 272 -14.46 18.41 -12.51
CA LEU A 272 -14.02 18.79 -11.16
C LEU A 272 -12.89 19.84 -11.18
N ARG A 273 -12.04 19.79 -12.19
CA ARG A 273 -10.85 20.64 -12.39
C ARG A 273 -10.78 21.09 -13.86
N PRO A 274 -11.37 22.26 -14.21
CA PRO A 274 -11.46 22.70 -15.60
C PRO A 274 -10.13 22.90 -16.33
N ASP A 275 -9.02 23.05 -15.60
CA ASP A 275 -7.65 23.19 -16.11
C ASP A 275 -6.96 21.83 -16.39
N SER A 276 -7.62 20.71 -16.17
CA SER A 276 -7.10 19.39 -16.51
C SER A 276 -6.91 19.22 -18.03
N PRO A 277 -6.03 18.29 -18.48
CA PRO A 277 -5.75 18.07 -19.88
C PRO A 277 -7.02 17.85 -20.72
N GLU A 278 -6.96 18.20 -22.01
CA GLU A 278 -8.04 17.87 -22.95
C GLU A 278 -8.26 16.35 -23.02
N PRO A 279 -9.52 15.89 -23.14
CA PRO A 279 -9.85 14.47 -23.21
C PRO A 279 -9.12 13.77 -24.36
N THR A 280 -8.18 12.88 -24.03
CA THR A 280 -7.42 12.10 -24.99
C THR A 280 -6.98 10.79 -24.35
N ASP A 281 -6.77 9.76 -25.16
CA ASP A 281 -6.22 8.50 -24.67
C ASP A 281 -4.71 8.64 -24.52
N LEU A 282 -4.21 8.43 -23.33
CA LEU A 282 -2.79 8.62 -22.99
C LEU A 282 -2.12 7.31 -22.57
N ALA A 283 -0.84 7.21 -22.90
CA ALA A 283 0.07 6.31 -22.18
C ALA A 283 1.13 7.14 -21.46
N ILE A 284 1.32 6.88 -20.17
CA ILE A 284 2.41 7.42 -19.37
C ILE A 284 3.42 6.32 -19.06
N VAL A 285 4.69 6.60 -19.31
CA VAL A 285 5.81 5.70 -19.02
C VAL A 285 6.85 6.45 -18.20
N ALA A 286 7.19 5.95 -17.02
CA ALA A 286 8.25 6.52 -16.19
C ALA A 286 9.55 5.75 -16.42
N ALA A 287 10.47 6.35 -17.18
CA ALA A 287 11.83 5.85 -17.37
C ALA A 287 12.72 6.21 -16.17
N GLN A 288 13.56 5.28 -15.73
CA GLN A 288 14.51 5.49 -14.64
C GLN A 288 15.86 4.83 -14.96
N GLY A 289 16.94 5.43 -14.49
CA GLY A 289 18.31 4.91 -14.63
C GLY A 289 19.35 6.00 -14.59
N SER A 290 20.50 5.76 -15.25
CA SER A 290 21.46 6.80 -15.58
C SER A 290 20.89 7.74 -16.66
N LYS A 291 21.56 8.87 -16.92
CA LYS A 291 21.14 9.79 -17.97
C LYS A 291 21.12 9.14 -19.35
N ASP A 292 22.13 8.31 -19.64
CA ASP A 292 22.25 7.62 -20.92
C ASP A 292 21.17 6.54 -21.06
N ASP A 293 20.93 5.73 -20.02
CA ASP A 293 19.86 4.73 -20.02
C ASP A 293 18.47 5.34 -20.27
N VAL A 294 18.18 6.48 -19.63
CA VAL A 294 16.89 7.16 -19.80
C VAL A 294 16.77 7.76 -21.20
N ALA A 295 17.86 8.30 -21.77
CA ALA A 295 17.87 8.83 -23.13
C ALA A 295 17.64 7.72 -24.19
N ASP A 296 18.22 6.53 -23.99
CA ASP A 296 18.03 5.40 -24.91
C ASP A 296 16.64 4.77 -24.76
N GLN A 297 16.13 4.67 -23.53
CA GLN A 297 14.72 4.28 -23.30
C GLN A 297 13.78 5.26 -24.02
N GLU A 298 13.99 6.57 -23.89
CA GLU A 298 13.16 7.60 -24.54
C GLU A 298 13.14 7.48 -26.06
N LYS A 299 14.30 7.28 -26.71
CA LYS A 299 14.38 7.05 -28.17
C LYS A 299 13.55 5.83 -28.59
N SER A 300 13.68 4.75 -27.83
CA SER A 300 12.94 3.51 -28.09
C SER A 300 11.44 3.70 -27.92
N LEU A 301 11.01 4.42 -26.89
CA LEU A 301 9.61 4.76 -26.64
C LEU A 301 9.04 5.68 -27.74
N ASP A 302 9.82 6.67 -28.19
CA ASP A 302 9.44 7.59 -29.28
C ASP A 302 9.20 6.82 -30.59
N ALA A 303 10.06 5.85 -30.94
CA ALA A 303 9.90 5.01 -32.11
C ALA A 303 8.64 4.11 -32.03
N LEU A 304 8.40 3.49 -30.86
CA LEU A 304 7.22 2.66 -30.63
C LEU A 304 5.93 3.48 -30.69
N ALA A 305 5.91 4.68 -30.07
CA ALA A 305 4.75 5.56 -30.11
C ALA A 305 4.43 6.01 -31.56
N THR A 306 5.44 6.40 -32.33
CA THR A 306 5.29 6.80 -33.75
C THR A 306 4.65 5.68 -34.58
N LYS A 307 5.07 4.42 -34.35
CA LYS A 307 4.50 3.27 -35.06
C LYS A 307 2.99 3.10 -34.82
N GLU A 308 2.50 3.45 -33.65
CA GLU A 308 1.09 3.39 -33.28
C GLU A 308 0.39 4.78 -33.40
N HIS A 309 0.93 5.68 -34.20
CA HIS A 309 0.40 7.04 -34.42
C HIS A 309 0.30 7.91 -33.15
N GLY A 310 1.09 7.59 -32.13
CA GLY A 310 1.17 8.34 -30.88
C GLY A 310 1.96 9.62 -31.03
N ALA A 311 1.50 10.70 -30.41
CA ALA A 311 2.18 11.98 -30.32
C ALA A 311 2.74 12.20 -28.93
N LYS A 312 4.05 12.49 -28.83
CA LYS A 312 4.69 12.85 -27.57
C LYS A 312 4.17 14.19 -27.07
N LEU A 313 3.75 14.24 -25.82
CA LEU A 313 3.28 15.46 -25.18
C LEU A 313 4.45 16.27 -24.59
N ALA A 314 4.21 17.55 -24.32
CA ALA A 314 5.18 18.41 -23.64
C ALA A 314 5.54 17.81 -22.27
N ALA A 315 6.81 17.89 -21.88
CA ALA A 315 7.31 17.32 -20.62
C ALA A 315 6.52 17.76 -19.39
N ALA A 316 6.06 19.01 -19.36
CA ALA A 316 5.26 19.57 -18.27
C ALA A 316 3.94 18.78 -18.03
N VAL A 317 3.35 18.17 -19.07
CA VAL A 317 2.13 17.35 -18.92
C VAL A 317 2.48 16.06 -18.17
N GLY A 318 3.54 15.36 -18.60
CA GLY A 318 4.01 14.15 -17.93
C GLY A 318 4.42 14.40 -16.48
N GLU A 319 5.15 15.48 -16.22
CA GLU A 319 5.58 15.89 -14.88
C GLU A 319 4.38 16.21 -13.97
N ARG A 320 3.35 16.88 -14.49
CA ARG A 320 2.12 17.16 -13.76
C ARG A 320 1.40 15.86 -13.39
N LEU A 321 1.12 15.00 -14.37
CA LEU A 321 0.45 13.72 -14.14
C LEU A 321 1.23 12.84 -13.15
N TRP A 322 2.56 12.84 -13.26
CA TRP A 322 3.42 12.09 -12.37
C TRP A 322 3.46 12.65 -10.95
N ARG A 323 3.50 13.95 -10.77
CA ARG A 323 3.42 14.61 -9.47
C ARG A 323 2.10 14.33 -8.77
N ASP A 324 1.01 14.37 -9.52
CA ASP A 324 -0.36 14.21 -9.01
C ASP A 324 -0.79 12.74 -8.91
N ARG A 325 0.12 11.78 -9.25
CA ARG A 325 -0.21 10.34 -9.32
C ARG A 325 -0.79 9.74 -8.05
N TYR A 326 -0.43 10.26 -6.88
CA TYR A 326 -0.98 9.79 -5.60
C TYR A 326 -2.36 10.39 -5.30
N ASN A 327 -2.72 11.48 -5.96
CA ASN A 327 -4.00 12.18 -5.71
C ASN A 327 -5.15 11.58 -6.55
N ASN A 328 -4.84 10.85 -7.61
CA ASN A 328 -5.83 10.26 -8.50
C ASN A 328 -6.47 8.99 -7.93
N TYR A 329 -5.97 8.49 -6.80
CA TYR A 329 -6.40 7.25 -6.15
C TYR A 329 -6.65 7.42 -4.65
N SER A 330 -6.71 8.66 -4.16
CA SER A 330 -7.00 9.01 -2.76
C SER A 330 -8.40 9.58 -2.59
#